data_6d09a25a0bf11499ded1beabf23c72f1
#
_entry.id   6d09a25a0bf11499ded1beabf23c72f1
#
_cell.length_a   1.000
_cell.length_b   1.000
_cell.length_c   1.000
_cell.angle_alpha   90.00
_cell.angle_beta   90.00
_cell.angle_gamma   90.00
#
_symmetry.space_group_name_H-M   'P 1'
#
loop_
_entity.id
_entity.type
_entity.pdbx_description
1 polymer ?
#
loop_
_entity_poly.entity_id
_entity_poly.type
_entity_poly.pdbx_seq_one_letter_code
_entity_poly.pdbx_strand_id
1 'polypeptide(L)'
;MNNARNIEPEMRLKAAQLNIEMGDWVHGLAPWQVISHMTFAWEASIWSAQRCYEKFMRTDMRGVSYFYALEQNPGRDGYHVHALWCDCKNMRRTEIWDKWFHRYGRARIEPVNSRDDVADYCAKYVTKQNTWWGVNLLGHRHPAFKDFKLE
;
A
#
# COMPACT_ATOMS: atom_id res chain seq x y z
N MET A 1 -9.57 -8.77 26.08
CA MET A 1 -8.59 -9.36 27.01
C MET A 1 -7.27 -9.53 26.29
N ASN A 2 -6.24 -8.93 26.82
CA ASN A 2 -4.91 -8.85 26.22
C ASN A 2 -4.16 -10.19 26.30
N ASN A 3 -4.26 -11.00 25.26
CA ASN A 3 -3.39 -12.18 25.11
C ASN A 3 -2.06 -11.87 24.40
N ALA A 4 -1.66 -10.61 24.33
CA ALA A 4 -0.39 -10.20 23.70
C ALA A 4 0.84 -10.37 24.61
N ARG A 5 0.69 -10.82 25.83
CA ARG A 5 1.79 -10.76 26.83
C ARG A 5 2.65 -12.01 26.94
N ASN A 6 2.29 -13.12 26.28
CA ASN A 6 3.02 -14.37 26.43
C ASN A 6 3.43 -15.04 25.10
N ILE A 7 3.81 -14.26 24.13
CA ILE A 7 4.46 -14.83 22.94
C ILE A 7 5.92 -15.10 23.36
N GLU A 8 6.32 -16.36 23.32
CA GLU A 8 7.67 -16.81 23.58
C GLU A 8 8.69 -15.99 22.77
N PRO A 9 9.86 -15.66 23.33
CA PRO A 9 10.87 -14.88 22.61
C PRO A 9 11.25 -15.47 21.25
N GLU A 10 11.26 -16.78 21.15
CA GLU A 10 11.55 -17.50 19.89
C GLU A 10 10.48 -17.25 18.83
N MET A 11 9.20 -17.22 19.22
CA MET A 11 8.11 -16.88 18.29
C MET A 11 8.16 -15.41 17.85
N ARG A 12 8.61 -14.52 18.72
CA ARG A 12 8.83 -13.11 18.36
C ARG A 12 9.95 -12.96 17.33
N LEU A 13 11.03 -13.70 17.47
CA LEU A 13 12.13 -13.72 16.51
C LEU A 13 11.68 -14.27 15.16
N LYS A 14 10.93 -15.36 15.14
CA LYS A 14 10.36 -15.94 13.90
C LYS A 14 9.40 -14.98 13.21
N ALA A 15 8.52 -14.31 13.97
CA ALA A 15 7.62 -13.32 13.43
C ALA A 15 8.38 -12.12 12.84
N ALA A 16 9.42 -11.63 13.52
CA ALA A 16 10.27 -10.56 13.02
C ALA A 16 11.00 -10.95 11.73
N GLN A 17 11.49 -12.19 11.65
CA GLN A 17 12.15 -12.70 10.46
C GLN A 17 11.19 -12.83 9.28
N LEU A 18 9.98 -13.36 9.48
CA LEU A 18 8.93 -13.41 8.46
C LEU A 18 8.56 -12.01 7.96
N ASN A 19 8.54 -11.03 8.85
CA ASN A 19 8.28 -9.65 8.51
C ASN A 19 9.35 -9.07 7.58
N ILE A 20 10.62 -9.34 7.86
CA ILE A 20 11.75 -8.93 7.02
C ILE A 20 11.66 -9.60 5.66
N GLU A 21 11.41 -10.89 5.62
CA GLU A 21 11.27 -11.66 4.38
C GLU A 21 10.11 -11.16 3.51
N MET A 22 8.97 -10.84 4.14
CA MET A 22 7.81 -10.27 3.45
C MET A 22 8.13 -8.88 2.88
N GLY A 23 8.81 -8.04 3.65
CA GLY A 23 9.25 -6.72 3.20
C GLY A 23 10.21 -6.81 2.03
N ASP A 24 11.18 -7.71 2.09
CA ASP A 24 12.13 -7.97 1.00
C ASP A 24 11.41 -8.48 -0.25
N TRP A 25 10.46 -9.37 -0.08
CA TRP A 25 9.65 -9.87 -1.17
C TRP A 25 8.88 -8.75 -1.88
N VAL A 26 8.16 -7.92 -1.15
CA VAL A 26 7.41 -6.79 -1.71
C VAL A 26 8.35 -5.81 -2.40
N HIS A 27 9.48 -5.49 -1.77
CA HIS A 27 10.50 -4.63 -2.34
C HIS A 27 11.02 -5.14 -3.69
N GLY A 28 11.20 -6.46 -3.80
CA GLY A 28 11.72 -7.12 -4.99
C GLY A 28 10.69 -7.35 -6.10
N LEU A 29 9.38 -7.15 -5.84
CA LEU A 29 8.32 -7.42 -6.82
C LEU A 29 8.38 -6.51 -8.04
N ALA A 30 8.70 -5.25 -7.85
CA ALA A 30 8.64 -4.24 -8.89
C ALA A 30 9.48 -3.00 -8.54
N PRO A 31 9.82 -2.16 -9.53
CA PRO A 31 10.49 -0.88 -9.30
C PRO A 31 9.48 0.17 -8.84
N TRP A 32 9.11 0.14 -7.60
CA TRP A 32 8.11 1.03 -7.02
C TRP A 32 8.46 2.51 -7.19
N GLN A 33 7.47 3.29 -7.62
CA GLN A 33 7.62 4.70 -7.95
C GLN A 33 6.88 5.63 -7.00
N VAL A 34 5.76 5.17 -6.45
CA VAL A 34 4.85 5.97 -5.64
C VAL A 34 4.43 5.19 -4.39
N ILE A 35 4.42 5.90 -3.28
CA ILE A 35 3.79 5.46 -2.02
C ILE A 35 2.49 6.22 -1.87
N SER A 36 1.40 5.53 -1.60
CA SER A 36 0.10 6.16 -1.35
C SER A 36 -0.53 5.69 -0.06
N HIS A 37 -1.25 6.59 0.58
CA HIS A 37 -2.08 6.33 1.75
C HIS A 37 -3.46 6.91 1.47
N MET A 38 -4.46 6.04 1.41
CA MET A 38 -5.81 6.42 1.01
C MET A 38 -6.81 6.03 2.08
N THR A 39 -7.59 7.01 2.52
CA THR A 39 -8.57 6.84 3.59
C THR A 39 -9.98 6.96 3.04
N PHE A 40 -10.94 6.51 3.85
CA PHE A 40 -12.37 6.63 3.56
C PHE A 40 -13.01 7.61 4.53
N ALA A 41 -13.98 8.37 4.03
CA ALA A 41 -14.77 9.29 4.86
C ALA A 41 -15.74 8.57 5.80
N TRP A 42 -15.90 7.26 5.64
CA TRP A 42 -16.73 6.38 6.49
C TRP A 42 -15.88 5.24 7.06
N GLU A 43 -16.46 4.49 7.97
CA GLU A 43 -15.84 3.29 8.55
C GLU A 43 -15.94 2.12 7.57
N ALA A 44 -15.03 2.07 6.60
CA ALA A 44 -15.03 1.05 5.57
C ALA A 44 -14.64 -0.32 6.15
N SER A 45 -15.46 -1.33 5.89
CA SER A 45 -15.09 -2.72 6.16
C SER A 45 -13.92 -3.16 5.27
N ILE A 46 -13.25 -4.26 5.63
CA ILE A 46 -12.19 -4.85 4.78
C ILE A 46 -12.69 -5.03 3.34
N TRP A 47 -13.87 -5.62 3.17
CA TRP A 47 -14.45 -5.90 1.85
C TRP A 47 -14.79 -4.63 1.07
N SER A 48 -15.32 -3.62 1.75
CA SER A 48 -15.62 -2.33 1.14
C SER A 48 -14.35 -1.59 0.73
N ALA A 49 -13.37 -1.53 1.62
CA ALA A 49 -12.08 -0.89 1.36
C ALA A 49 -11.36 -1.54 0.17
N GLN A 50 -11.28 -2.86 0.16
CA GLN A 50 -10.69 -3.63 -0.93
C GLN A 50 -11.38 -3.35 -2.26
N ARG A 51 -12.70 -3.47 -2.29
CA ARG A 51 -13.50 -3.29 -3.51
C ARG A 51 -13.40 -1.89 -4.06
N CYS A 52 -13.50 -0.87 -3.20
CA CYS A 52 -13.38 0.53 -3.62
C CYS A 52 -11.99 0.83 -4.18
N TYR A 53 -10.95 0.36 -3.49
CA TYR A 53 -9.57 0.57 -3.93
C TYR A 53 -9.28 -0.11 -5.26
N GLU A 54 -9.62 -1.39 -5.40
CA GLU A 54 -9.39 -2.13 -6.63
C GLU A 54 -10.19 -1.57 -7.81
N LYS A 55 -11.43 -1.12 -7.56
CA LYS A 55 -12.22 -0.42 -8.58
C LYS A 55 -11.55 0.88 -9.03
N PHE A 56 -11.06 1.68 -8.09
CA PHE A 56 -10.32 2.90 -8.38
C PHE A 56 -9.09 2.62 -9.25
N MET A 57 -8.31 1.59 -8.91
CA MET A 57 -7.14 1.21 -9.68
C MET A 57 -7.49 0.73 -11.09
N ARG A 58 -8.60 0.01 -11.26
CA ARG A 58 -9.04 -0.46 -12.58
C ARG A 58 -9.59 0.66 -13.47
N THR A 59 -10.19 1.68 -12.89
CA THR A 59 -10.88 2.74 -13.63
C THR A 59 -10.04 3.99 -13.77
N ASP A 60 -9.66 4.60 -12.66
CA ASP A 60 -8.97 5.89 -12.64
C ASP A 60 -7.44 5.76 -12.77
N MET A 61 -6.89 4.63 -12.36
CA MET A 61 -5.47 4.32 -12.38
C MET A 61 -5.13 3.18 -13.35
N ARG A 62 -5.84 3.14 -14.46
CA ARG A 62 -5.68 2.07 -15.45
C ARG A 62 -4.24 1.99 -15.95
N GLY A 63 -3.69 0.78 -15.94
CA GLY A 63 -2.33 0.52 -16.39
C GLY A 63 -1.27 0.62 -15.30
N VAL A 64 -1.64 1.07 -14.10
CA VAL A 64 -0.74 1.13 -12.94
C VAL A 64 -0.70 -0.24 -12.26
N SER A 65 0.49 -0.75 -12.04
CA SER A 65 0.73 -1.93 -11.19
C SER A 65 0.77 -1.50 -9.74
N TYR A 66 0.25 -2.34 -8.84
CA TYR A 66 0.16 -1.98 -7.45
C TYR A 66 0.33 -3.16 -6.51
N PHE A 67 0.82 -2.86 -5.34
CA PHE A 67 0.70 -3.65 -4.12
C PHE A 67 -0.02 -2.80 -3.08
N TYR A 68 -0.95 -3.39 -2.33
CA TYR A 68 -1.62 -2.67 -1.24
C TYR A 68 -1.81 -3.52 -0.01
N ALA A 69 -1.89 -2.86 1.12
CA ALA A 69 -2.24 -3.44 2.40
C ALA A 69 -3.38 -2.64 3.04
N LEU A 70 -4.31 -3.34 3.66
CA LEU A 70 -5.41 -2.76 4.42
C LEU A 70 -5.07 -2.80 5.90
N GLU A 71 -5.12 -1.64 6.55
CA GLU A 71 -4.84 -1.48 7.96
C GLU A 71 -6.05 -0.87 8.67
N GLN A 72 -6.32 -1.32 9.90
CA GLN A 72 -7.34 -0.71 10.74
C GLN A 72 -7.00 0.76 11.03
N ASN A 73 -8.04 1.60 11.02
CA ASN A 73 -7.90 2.99 11.41
C ASN A 73 -7.47 3.09 12.88
N PRO A 74 -6.51 3.98 13.22
CA PRO A 74 -6.21 4.25 14.60
C PRO A 74 -7.36 5.03 15.26
N GLY A 75 -7.83 4.57 16.42
CA GLY A 75 -8.83 5.26 17.23
C GLY A 75 -10.25 5.28 16.69
N ARG A 76 -10.55 4.59 15.60
CA ARG A 76 -11.91 4.41 15.06
C ARG A 76 -12.02 3.09 14.30
N ASP A 77 -13.24 2.64 14.10
CA ASP A 77 -13.49 1.46 13.27
C ASP A 77 -13.21 1.74 11.79
N GLY A 78 -13.09 0.65 11.04
CA GLY A 78 -12.85 0.71 9.60
C GLY A 78 -11.39 0.59 9.21
N TYR A 79 -11.16 0.60 7.91
CA TYR A 79 -9.87 0.32 7.29
C TYR A 79 -9.45 1.46 6.34
N HIS A 80 -8.17 1.59 6.15
CA HIS A 80 -7.56 2.45 5.14
C HIS A 80 -6.53 1.67 4.33
N VAL A 81 -6.07 2.25 3.24
CA VAL A 81 -5.20 1.59 2.28
C VAL A 81 -3.82 2.22 2.30
N HIS A 82 -2.79 1.38 2.44
CA HIS A 82 -1.42 1.72 2.11
C HIS A 82 -1.04 1.01 0.81
N ALA A 83 -0.48 1.70 -0.16
CA ALA A 83 -0.14 1.11 -1.44
C ALA A 83 1.18 1.60 -2.00
N LEU A 84 1.77 0.74 -2.84
CA LEU A 84 2.92 1.03 -3.68
C LEU A 84 2.47 0.94 -5.13
N TRP A 85 2.89 1.88 -5.95
CA TRP A 85 2.57 1.91 -7.38
C TRP A 85 3.82 1.90 -8.24
N CYS A 86 3.72 1.20 -9.37
CA CYS A 86 4.68 1.28 -10.47
C CYS A 86 3.93 1.19 -11.81
N ASP A 87 4.66 1.19 -12.90
CA ASP A 87 4.09 1.35 -14.24
C ASP A 87 3.28 2.65 -14.39
N CYS A 88 3.63 3.64 -13.57
CA CYS A 88 3.01 4.95 -13.63
C CYS A 88 3.52 5.71 -14.86
N LYS A 89 2.58 6.35 -15.55
CA LYS A 89 2.88 7.41 -16.51
C LYS A 89 3.02 8.73 -15.76
N ASN A 90 3.32 9.81 -16.46
CA ASN A 90 3.27 11.12 -15.84
C ASN A 90 1.93 11.35 -15.16
N MET A 91 1.96 11.63 -13.88
CA MET A 91 0.79 11.76 -13.03
C MET A 91 0.78 13.12 -12.34
N ARG A 92 -0.41 13.63 -12.14
CA ARG A 92 -0.63 14.83 -11.33
C ARG A 92 -1.28 14.43 -10.02
N ARG A 93 -0.62 14.70 -8.91
CA ARG A 93 -1.13 14.38 -7.56
C ARG A 93 -2.51 14.95 -7.32
N THR A 94 -2.72 16.20 -7.74
CA THR A 94 -3.99 16.90 -7.55
C THR A 94 -5.15 16.20 -8.25
N GLU A 95 -4.94 15.69 -9.45
CA GLU A 95 -5.98 14.95 -10.19
C GLU A 95 -6.32 13.63 -9.51
N ILE A 96 -5.32 12.89 -9.06
CA ILE A 96 -5.51 11.62 -8.35
C ILE A 96 -6.21 11.88 -7.03
N TRP A 97 -5.75 12.88 -6.29
CA TRP A 97 -6.33 13.29 -5.03
C TRP A 97 -7.79 13.69 -5.19
N ASP A 98 -8.13 14.51 -6.17
CA ASP A 98 -9.50 14.95 -6.46
C ASP A 98 -10.42 13.78 -6.78
N LYS A 99 -9.98 12.86 -7.63
CA LYS A 99 -10.77 11.67 -8.01
C LYS A 99 -11.07 10.78 -6.81
N TRP A 100 -10.07 10.57 -5.96
CA TRP A 100 -10.27 9.79 -4.74
C TRP A 100 -11.15 10.52 -3.72
N PHE A 101 -10.86 11.81 -3.49
CA PHE A 101 -11.57 12.64 -2.52
C PHE A 101 -13.07 12.72 -2.81
N HIS A 102 -13.44 12.93 -4.06
CA HIS A 102 -14.84 13.06 -4.46
C HIS A 102 -15.64 11.77 -4.25
N ARG A 103 -15.00 10.63 -4.23
CA ARG A 103 -15.66 9.33 -4.10
C ARG A 103 -15.54 8.73 -2.70
N TYR A 104 -14.40 8.88 -2.07
CA TYR A 104 -14.06 8.03 -0.93
C TYR A 104 -13.57 8.79 0.29
N GLY A 105 -12.58 9.64 0.17
CA GLY A 105 -11.97 10.31 1.30
C GLY A 105 -10.66 11.01 0.94
N ARG A 106 -9.71 11.00 1.86
CA ARG A 106 -8.43 11.69 1.67
C ARG A 106 -7.39 10.74 1.10
N ALA A 107 -6.44 11.31 0.38
CA ALA A 107 -5.28 10.60 -0.14
C ALA A 107 -3.99 11.36 0.17
N ARG A 108 -2.94 10.62 0.43
CA ARG A 108 -1.56 11.12 0.49
C ARG A 108 -0.76 10.34 -0.53
N ILE A 109 -0.10 11.05 -1.44
CA ILE A 109 0.57 10.47 -2.60
C ILE A 109 1.98 11.07 -2.65
N GLU A 110 2.98 10.23 -2.55
CA GLU A 110 4.38 10.65 -2.48
C GLU A 110 5.25 9.83 -3.42
N PRO A 111 6.27 10.44 -4.05
CA PRO A 111 7.23 9.68 -4.82
C PRO A 111 8.10 8.82 -3.90
N VAL A 112 8.52 7.68 -4.40
CA VAL A 112 9.59 6.89 -3.78
C VAL A 112 10.91 7.57 -4.10
N ASN A 113 11.61 8.07 -3.09
CA ASN A 113 12.88 8.78 -3.26
C ASN A 113 14.09 7.87 -3.11
N SER A 114 13.95 6.75 -2.40
CA SER A 114 15.03 5.80 -2.17
C SER A 114 14.50 4.38 -1.97
N ARG A 115 15.40 3.40 -2.04
CA ARG A 115 15.07 2.01 -1.66
C ARG A 115 14.64 1.88 -0.21
N ASP A 116 15.21 2.71 0.66
CA ASP A 116 14.91 2.72 2.09
C ASP A 116 13.45 3.12 2.34
N ASP A 117 12.89 4.03 1.54
CA ASP A 117 11.48 4.41 1.63
C ASP A 117 10.54 3.21 1.46
N VAL A 118 10.84 2.34 0.51
CA VAL A 118 10.04 1.12 0.28
C VAL A 118 10.25 0.10 1.39
N ALA A 119 11.48 -0.08 1.84
CA ALA A 119 11.80 -0.98 2.93
C ALA A 119 11.13 -0.56 4.23
N ASP A 120 11.17 0.72 4.56
CA ASP A 120 10.49 1.30 5.73
C ASP A 120 8.97 1.16 5.64
N TYR A 121 8.41 1.40 4.46
CA TYR A 121 7.00 1.18 4.18
C TYR A 121 6.61 -0.28 4.44
N CYS A 122 7.34 -1.22 3.88
CA CYS A 122 7.07 -2.64 4.03
C CYS A 122 7.20 -3.08 5.50
N ALA A 123 8.23 -2.64 6.19
CA ALA A 123 8.44 -2.95 7.60
C ALA A 123 7.31 -2.40 8.48
N LYS A 124 6.77 -1.25 8.14
CA LYS A 124 5.75 -0.57 8.94
C LYS A 124 4.34 -1.05 8.68
N TYR A 125 3.99 -1.36 7.43
CA TYR A 125 2.60 -1.59 7.04
C TYR A 125 2.29 -3.00 6.54
N VAL A 126 3.23 -3.67 5.91
CA VAL A 126 3.01 -4.99 5.30
C VAL A 126 3.11 -6.12 6.33
N THR A 127 3.87 -5.89 7.39
CA THR A 127 4.27 -6.92 8.34
C THR A 127 3.43 -6.98 9.60
N LYS A 128 2.39 -6.16 9.71
CA LYS A 128 1.48 -6.18 10.86
C LYS A 128 0.59 -7.41 10.82
N GLN A 129 0.39 -8.03 11.97
CA GLN A 129 -0.63 -9.07 12.14
C GLN A 129 -2.00 -8.52 11.79
N ASN A 130 -2.81 -9.33 11.08
CA ASN A 130 -4.15 -8.98 10.62
C ASN A 130 -4.20 -7.92 9.50
N THR A 131 -3.13 -7.79 8.73
CA THR A 131 -3.15 -6.97 7.53
C THR A 131 -3.58 -7.80 6.33
N TRP A 132 -4.60 -7.34 5.60
CA TRP A 132 -4.96 -7.88 4.30
C TRP A 132 -4.15 -7.17 3.23
N TRP A 133 -3.72 -7.92 2.24
CA TRP A 133 -2.97 -7.34 1.13
C TRP A 133 -3.38 -7.95 -0.20
N GLY A 134 -3.11 -7.21 -1.26
CA GLY A 134 -3.31 -7.65 -2.63
C GLY A 134 -2.25 -7.07 -3.55
N VAL A 135 -2.04 -7.72 -4.67
CA VAL A 135 -1.06 -7.31 -5.67
C VAL A 135 -1.62 -7.50 -7.08
N ASN A 136 -1.37 -6.55 -7.94
CA ASN A 136 -1.65 -6.65 -9.36
C ASN A 136 -0.49 -6.04 -10.14
N LEU A 137 0.37 -6.90 -10.63
CA LEU A 137 1.47 -6.54 -11.52
C LEU A 137 1.02 -6.83 -12.95
N LEU A 138 0.87 -5.80 -13.75
CA LEU A 138 0.34 -5.91 -15.11
C LEU A 138 1.29 -6.58 -16.12
N GLY A 139 2.21 -7.40 -15.62
CA GLY A 139 3.17 -8.16 -16.42
C GLY A 139 4.29 -7.32 -17.05
N HIS A 140 4.36 -6.08 -16.71
CA HIS A 140 5.40 -5.18 -17.19
C HIS A 140 6.67 -5.33 -16.39
N ARG A 141 7.58 -6.12 -16.90
CA ARG A 141 8.96 -6.22 -16.38
C ARG A 141 9.85 -5.17 -17.02
N HIS A 142 9.39 -3.93 -17.10
CA HIS A 142 10.21 -2.90 -17.71
C HIS A 142 11.17 -2.29 -16.69
N PRO A 143 12.49 -2.37 -16.96
CA PRO A 143 13.51 -1.81 -16.06
C PRO A 143 13.61 -0.29 -16.11
N ALA A 144 12.84 0.38 -16.95
CA ALA A 144 13.10 1.78 -17.22
C ALA A 144 11.83 2.63 -17.13
N PHE A 145 11.57 3.14 -15.96
CA PHE A 145 10.73 4.31 -15.79
C PHE A 145 11.58 5.57 -15.79
N LYS A 146 12.39 5.73 -16.84
CA LYS A 146 13.31 6.86 -16.95
C LYS A 146 12.60 8.20 -17.02
N ASP A 147 11.34 8.19 -17.39
CA ASP A 147 10.57 9.40 -17.66
C ASP A 147 9.39 9.61 -16.71
N PHE A 148 9.35 8.90 -15.60
CA PHE A 148 8.31 9.08 -14.60
C PHE A 148 8.46 10.42 -13.88
N LYS A 149 7.36 11.18 -13.83
CA LYS A 149 7.25 12.40 -13.02
C LYS A 149 5.96 12.35 -12.21
N LEU A 150 6.08 12.72 -10.96
CA LEU A 150 4.95 13.01 -10.10
C LEU A 150 4.91 14.52 -9.86
N GLU A 151 3.97 15.18 -10.50
CA GLU A 151 3.74 16.62 -10.39
C GLU A 151 2.68 16.96 -9.33
#